data_24f55a0c5ecdb5bcc5f88b66e41c9065
#
_entry.id   24f55a0c5ecdb5bcc5f88b66e41c9065
#
_cell.length_a   1.000
_cell.length_b   1.000
_cell.length_c   1.000
_cell.angle_alpha   90.00
_cell.angle_beta   90.00
_cell.angle_gamma   90.00
#
_symmetry.space_group_name_H-M   'P 1'
#
loop_
_entity.id
_entity.type
_entity.pdbx_description
1 polymer ?
#
loop_
_entity_poly.entity_id
_entity_poly.type
_entity_poly.pdbx_seq_one_letter_code
_entity_poly.pdbx_strand_id
1 'polypeptide(L)'
;MDMLNIKINGREYRVPKGSTVLDAAKSAGIDIPTLCYLKDINEIGACRICLVEVQEMRGPVLGPARMVTACVYPVTEGMSIVTNSEKIKQSRKLNLELLLSNHNKECLSCQRSTTCELQKLCLDYGVEENHFTGRKTATDIDDSSVSIIRDNSKCILCRRCVAACKNMQDIGVIGAVNRGFDTVIGTTFDKDLALTTCVNCGQCIVACPTGALHERDDTDKVFKALDDKSKHVFICAAPSVRAQIGECFGYEPGTDCEGKMVAALKRLGFEGVYDMNLTADLTIVEEATELIDRIKNGGTLPMITSCSPGWIKYCEHYFPEMTENLSTCKSPQQMFGAVIKTYFAEKMGYDPKDIVFVSAIPCTAKKFEVGRPNQSAAGVPDVDIAVTTREVGRMIERAGINFKSLPDEKFDSPFDVSSGAGVIFGATGGVMEAALRYAAEIILGKKLEKVDFTEVRGTEPIKFATYDLDGTKVKVAVASGTKNAKKLLNGIKSGEYEAQFIEIMACPGGCVNGGGQPYQPAAVKNSVDLRAVRAKVLYNDDASRDLRKSQENSGVKKLYDEFLGAPGSHKAHEVLHTSYIKRGM
;
A
#
# COMPACT_ATOMS: atom_id res chain seq x y z
N MET A 1 12.51 -33.10 -0.90
CA MET A 1 12.25 -32.63 0.48
C MET A 1 11.86 -33.81 1.33
N ASP A 2 12.42 -33.96 2.52
CA ASP A 2 12.01 -35.01 3.46
C ASP A 2 10.55 -34.76 3.88
N MET A 3 9.74 -35.83 3.84
CA MET A 3 8.34 -35.80 4.21
C MET A 3 8.13 -36.52 5.53
N LEU A 4 7.28 -35.99 6.39
CA LEU A 4 6.87 -36.56 7.66
C LEU A 4 5.45 -37.12 7.55
N ASN A 5 5.19 -38.26 8.21
CA ASN A 5 3.85 -38.82 8.35
C ASN A 5 3.25 -38.35 9.67
N ILE A 6 2.07 -37.77 9.62
CA ILE A 6 1.35 -37.26 10.80
C ILE A 6 -0.12 -37.64 10.72
N LYS A 7 -0.84 -37.51 11.83
CA LYS A 7 -2.29 -37.65 11.88
C LYS A 7 -2.92 -36.30 12.28
N ILE A 8 -3.93 -35.85 11.52
CA ILE A 8 -4.75 -34.68 11.88
C ILE A 8 -6.20 -35.12 11.97
N ASN A 9 -6.81 -34.95 13.15
CA ASN A 9 -8.17 -35.38 13.45
C ASN A 9 -8.43 -36.86 13.07
N GLY A 10 -7.44 -37.72 13.33
CA GLY A 10 -7.48 -39.17 13.06
C GLY A 10 -7.15 -39.59 11.62
N ARG A 11 -6.97 -38.67 10.67
CA ARG A 11 -6.58 -38.95 9.27
C ARG A 11 -5.09 -38.78 9.06
N GLU A 12 -4.49 -39.62 8.24
CA GLU A 12 -3.05 -39.61 7.92
C GLU A 12 -2.76 -38.58 6.79
N TYR A 13 -1.67 -37.85 6.95
CA TYR A 13 -1.15 -36.88 6.00
C TYR A 13 0.37 -36.94 5.91
N ARG A 14 0.90 -36.60 4.73
CA ARG A 14 2.33 -36.42 4.53
C ARG A 14 2.62 -34.96 4.33
N VAL A 15 3.53 -34.41 5.13
CA VAL A 15 3.86 -32.98 5.14
C VAL A 15 5.37 -32.75 5.06
N PRO A 16 5.85 -31.64 4.48
CA PRO A 16 7.28 -31.35 4.44
C PRO A 16 7.86 -31.22 5.85
N LYS A 17 9.05 -31.79 6.06
CA LYS A 17 9.83 -31.54 7.28
C LYS A 17 10.13 -30.04 7.44
N GLY A 18 9.96 -29.52 8.64
CA GLY A 18 10.10 -28.10 8.95
C GLY A 18 8.79 -27.30 8.87
N SER A 19 7.67 -27.91 8.43
CA SER A 19 6.35 -27.28 8.50
C SER A 19 5.92 -27.06 9.95
N THR A 20 5.16 -25.99 10.19
CA THR A 20 4.41 -25.82 11.44
C THR A 20 3.12 -26.67 11.41
N VAL A 21 2.51 -26.87 12.58
CA VAL A 21 1.18 -27.49 12.67
C VAL A 21 0.13 -26.69 11.90
N LEU A 22 0.26 -25.37 11.84
CA LEU A 22 -0.63 -24.51 11.07
C LEU A 22 -0.48 -24.76 9.55
N ASP A 23 0.76 -24.88 9.05
CA ASP A 23 1.03 -25.16 7.64
C ASP A 23 0.52 -26.56 7.25
N ALA A 24 0.76 -27.55 8.13
CA ALA A 24 0.29 -28.92 7.94
C ALA A 24 -1.25 -29.00 7.89
N ALA A 25 -1.94 -28.32 8.80
CA ALA A 25 -3.40 -28.27 8.81
C ALA A 25 -3.94 -27.59 7.54
N LYS A 26 -3.33 -26.49 7.11
CA LYS A 26 -3.71 -25.77 5.88
C LYS A 26 -3.55 -26.65 4.63
N SER A 27 -2.43 -27.40 4.52
CA SER A 27 -2.22 -28.34 3.41
C SER A 27 -3.23 -29.49 3.40
N ALA A 28 -3.81 -29.83 4.56
CA ALA A 28 -4.88 -30.78 4.73
C ALA A 28 -6.30 -30.22 4.53
N GLY A 29 -6.44 -28.93 4.14
CA GLY A 29 -7.72 -28.24 3.99
C GLY A 29 -8.42 -27.95 5.31
N ILE A 30 -7.66 -27.84 6.42
CA ILE A 30 -8.18 -27.56 7.76
C ILE A 30 -7.76 -26.16 8.20
N ASP A 31 -8.74 -25.30 8.43
CA ASP A 31 -8.49 -23.95 8.94
C ASP A 31 -8.35 -23.93 10.45
N ILE A 32 -7.22 -23.44 10.93
CA ILE A 32 -6.97 -23.12 12.33
C ILE A 32 -6.99 -21.59 12.48
N PRO A 33 -7.88 -21.03 13.31
CA PRO A 33 -8.00 -19.58 13.45
C PRO A 33 -6.72 -18.97 14.01
N THR A 34 -6.37 -17.79 13.52
CA THR A 34 -5.21 -17.02 13.98
C THR A 34 -5.61 -15.55 14.18
N LEU A 35 -4.91 -14.82 15.07
CA LEU A 35 -5.15 -13.41 15.28
C LEU A 35 -3.85 -12.59 15.37
N CYS A 36 -2.73 -13.17 15.79
CA CYS A 36 -1.43 -12.49 15.77
C CYS A 36 -0.54 -12.91 14.60
N TYR A 37 -0.81 -14.05 13.99
CA TYR A 37 0.02 -14.63 12.93
C TYR A 37 -0.16 -13.90 11.60
N LEU A 38 0.95 -13.53 10.99
CA LEU A 38 1.08 -13.14 9.58
C LEU A 38 2.33 -13.83 9.04
N LYS A 39 2.15 -14.64 8.01
CA LYS A 39 3.24 -15.43 7.40
C LYS A 39 4.39 -14.53 6.98
N ASP A 40 5.62 -14.94 7.26
CA ASP A 40 6.88 -14.24 6.96
C ASP A 40 7.03 -12.83 7.59
N ILE A 41 6.03 -12.38 8.35
CA ILE A 41 6.03 -11.04 8.98
C ILE A 41 6.02 -11.15 10.50
N ASN A 42 5.05 -11.88 11.08
CA ASN A 42 4.83 -11.96 12.52
C ASN A 42 4.40 -13.37 12.97
N GLU A 43 5.34 -14.17 13.41
CA GLU A 43 5.18 -15.57 13.79
C GLU A 43 5.59 -15.78 15.25
N ILE A 44 4.85 -15.20 16.20
CA ILE A 44 5.24 -15.10 17.62
C ILE A 44 4.38 -15.90 18.60
N GLY A 45 3.26 -16.51 18.15
CA GLY A 45 2.38 -17.31 18.98
C GLY A 45 1.74 -16.60 20.18
N ALA A 46 1.57 -15.25 20.15
CA ALA A 46 1.19 -14.44 21.30
C ALA A 46 -0.29 -14.56 21.70
N CYS A 47 -1.22 -14.59 20.74
CA CYS A 47 -2.67 -14.47 21.02
C CYS A 47 -3.33 -15.75 21.54
N ARG A 48 -2.70 -16.92 21.37
CA ARG A 48 -3.20 -18.24 21.78
C ARG A 48 -4.54 -18.66 21.13
N ILE A 49 -4.93 -18.03 20.01
CA ILE A 49 -6.16 -18.41 19.30
C ILE A 49 -5.94 -19.67 18.45
N CYS A 50 -4.72 -19.91 17.96
CA CYS A 50 -4.39 -21.09 17.16
C CYS A 50 -4.08 -22.36 17.99
N LEU A 51 -4.59 -22.46 19.21
CA LEU A 51 -4.38 -23.64 20.07
C LEU A 51 -4.92 -24.91 19.42
N VAL A 52 -4.12 -25.99 19.54
CA VAL A 52 -4.46 -27.37 19.13
C VAL A 52 -3.92 -28.34 20.18
N GLU A 53 -4.43 -29.55 20.20
CA GLU A 53 -3.85 -30.64 21.01
C GLU A 53 -2.92 -31.48 20.15
N VAL A 54 -1.72 -31.74 20.66
CA VAL A 54 -0.73 -32.62 19.99
C VAL A 54 -0.28 -33.74 20.92
N GLN A 55 -0.03 -34.89 20.32
CA GLN A 55 0.67 -36.00 20.93
C GLN A 55 1.88 -36.34 20.05
N GLU A 56 3.05 -36.40 20.64
CA GLU A 56 4.29 -36.78 19.95
C GLU A 56 4.69 -38.21 20.29
N MET A 57 5.41 -38.81 19.38
CA MET A 57 5.97 -40.15 19.63
C MET A 57 7.00 -40.10 20.79
N ARG A 58 6.86 -41.04 21.71
CA ARG A 58 7.84 -41.35 22.76
C ARG A 58 8.26 -42.80 22.60
N GLY A 59 9.31 -43.04 21.82
CA GLY A 59 9.63 -44.36 21.33
C GLY A 59 8.51 -44.89 20.43
N PRO A 60 7.96 -46.11 20.64
CA PRO A 60 6.93 -46.71 19.79
C PRO A 60 5.50 -46.25 20.11
N VAL A 61 5.27 -45.42 21.14
CA VAL A 61 3.93 -45.01 21.62
C VAL A 61 3.74 -43.52 21.59
N LEU A 62 2.48 -43.07 21.46
CA LEU A 62 2.13 -41.67 21.60
C LEU A 62 2.22 -41.24 23.07
N GLY A 63 2.87 -40.10 23.31
CA GLY A 63 2.93 -39.46 24.60
C GLY A 63 1.60 -38.77 24.99
N PRO A 64 1.53 -38.12 26.17
CA PRO A 64 0.33 -37.45 26.62
C PRO A 64 -0.02 -36.27 25.71
N ALA A 65 -1.34 -36.01 25.55
CA ALA A 65 -1.85 -34.88 24.81
C ALA A 65 -1.51 -33.57 25.53
N ARG A 66 -1.05 -32.56 24.79
CA ARG A 66 -0.76 -31.21 25.28
C ARG A 66 -1.24 -30.13 24.34
N MET A 67 -1.62 -28.99 24.91
CA MET A 67 -2.04 -27.82 24.12
C MET A 67 -0.82 -27.03 23.64
N VAL A 68 -0.76 -26.75 22.33
CA VAL A 68 0.31 -25.95 21.70
C VAL A 68 -0.28 -24.91 20.76
N THR A 69 0.50 -23.91 20.39
CA THR A 69 0.13 -22.91 19.37
C THR A 69 0.55 -23.39 18.00
N ALA A 70 -0.42 -23.71 17.15
CA ALA A 70 -0.18 -24.29 15.82
C ALA A 70 0.73 -23.43 14.92
N CYS A 71 0.66 -22.10 15.04
CA CYS A 71 1.38 -21.18 14.15
C CYS A 71 2.92 -21.16 14.33
N VAL A 72 3.43 -21.70 15.43
CA VAL A 72 4.89 -21.74 15.71
C VAL A 72 5.38 -23.13 16.12
N TYR A 73 4.49 -24.10 16.25
CA TYR A 73 4.85 -25.45 16.70
C TYR A 73 5.23 -26.33 15.52
N PRO A 74 6.48 -26.85 15.46
CA PRO A 74 6.91 -27.68 14.33
C PRO A 74 6.28 -29.08 14.39
N VAL A 75 6.01 -29.68 13.23
CA VAL A 75 5.56 -31.05 13.13
C VAL A 75 6.73 -32.03 13.30
N THR A 76 6.45 -33.21 13.89
CA THR A 76 7.42 -34.29 14.04
C THR A 76 6.81 -35.59 13.48
N GLU A 77 7.68 -36.58 13.14
CA GLU A 77 7.24 -37.87 12.62
C GLU A 77 6.29 -38.58 13.60
N GLY A 78 5.19 -39.11 13.09
CA GLY A 78 4.19 -39.85 13.87
C GLY A 78 3.31 -38.97 14.78
N MET A 79 3.42 -37.66 14.71
CA MET A 79 2.63 -36.71 15.54
C MET A 79 1.13 -36.88 15.27
N SER A 80 0.32 -36.92 16.34
CA SER A 80 -1.14 -36.88 16.28
C SER A 80 -1.64 -35.50 16.72
N ILE A 81 -2.48 -34.85 15.89
CA ILE A 81 -2.97 -33.50 16.07
C ILE A 81 -4.50 -33.52 16.11
N VAL A 82 -5.09 -32.83 17.10
CA VAL A 82 -6.53 -32.56 17.18
C VAL A 82 -6.74 -31.06 17.11
N THR A 83 -7.61 -30.59 16.19
CA THR A 83 -7.75 -29.18 15.89
C THR A 83 -9.01 -28.52 16.47
N ASN A 84 -10.01 -29.30 16.92
CA ASN A 84 -11.33 -28.80 17.28
C ASN A 84 -12.05 -29.56 18.42
N SER A 85 -11.31 -30.13 19.40
CA SER A 85 -11.95 -30.71 20.59
C SER A 85 -12.69 -29.65 21.41
N GLU A 86 -13.61 -30.06 22.27
CA GLU A 86 -14.35 -29.18 23.16
C GLU A 86 -13.38 -28.33 24.03
N LYS A 87 -12.34 -28.94 24.55
CA LYS A 87 -11.29 -28.27 25.30
C LYS A 87 -10.59 -27.18 24.51
N ILE A 88 -10.32 -27.40 23.22
CA ILE A 88 -9.75 -26.40 22.33
C ILE A 88 -10.71 -25.23 22.13
N LYS A 89 -12.00 -25.50 21.86
CA LYS A 89 -13.01 -24.46 21.67
C LYS A 89 -13.17 -23.58 22.91
N GLN A 90 -13.28 -24.19 24.08
CA GLN A 90 -13.36 -23.49 25.36
C GLN A 90 -12.11 -22.63 25.62
N SER A 91 -10.90 -23.18 25.35
CA SER A 91 -9.66 -22.43 25.52
C SER A 91 -9.55 -21.23 24.58
N ARG A 92 -10.02 -21.37 23.32
CA ARG A 92 -10.07 -20.24 22.38
C ARG A 92 -11.07 -19.19 22.80
N LYS A 93 -12.28 -19.60 23.23
CA LYS A 93 -13.30 -18.69 23.75
C LYS A 93 -12.77 -17.90 24.96
N LEU A 94 -12.15 -18.57 25.92
CA LEU A 94 -11.55 -17.93 27.10
C LEU A 94 -10.47 -16.90 26.70
N ASN A 95 -9.60 -17.23 25.74
CA ASN A 95 -8.58 -16.29 25.26
C ASN A 95 -9.20 -15.07 24.57
N LEU A 96 -10.30 -15.22 23.84
CA LEU A 96 -11.05 -14.11 23.24
C LEU A 96 -11.67 -13.22 24.32
N GLU A 97 -12.29 -13.81 25.34
CA GLU A 97 -12.85 -13.08 26.50
C GLU A 97 -11.74 -12.28 27.23
N LEU A 98 -10.57 -12.87 27.45
CA LEU A 98 -9.42 -12.18 28.04
C LEU A 98 -8.93 -10.99 27.17
N LEU A 99 -8.90 -11.14 25.84
CA LEU A 99 -8.59 -10.03 24.94
C LEU A 99 -9.64 -8.92 25.01
N LEU A 100 -10.92 -9.28 25.06
CA LEU A 100 -12.02 -8.31 25.18
C LEU A 100 -12.06 -7.60 26.54
N SER A 101 -11.54 -8.19 27.61
CA SER A 101 -11.54 -7.59 28.94
C SER A 101 -10.81 -6.24 28.99
N ASN A 102 -9.79 -6.07 28.14
CA ASN A 102 -9.00 -4.83 28.06
C ASN A 102 -9.31 -4.01 26.78
N HIS A 103 -10.13 -4.51 25.88
CA HIS A 103 -10.45 -3.89 24.59
C HIS A 103 -11.64 -2.92 24.71
N ASN A 104 -11.57 -1.77 24.01
CA ASN A 104 -12.70 -0.88 23.86
C ASN A 104 -13.70 -1.51 22.86
N LYS A 105 -14.91 -1.80 23.34
CA LYS A 105 -15.96 -2.52 22.62
C LYS A 105 -16.94 -1.62 21.85
N GLU A 106 -16.62 -0.35 21.66
CA GLU A 106 -17.43 0.59 20.86
C GLU A 106 -17.31 0.29 19.36
N CYS A 107 -17.82 -0.87 18.95
CA CYS A 107 -17.67 -1.37 17.58
C CYS A 107 -18.42 -0.51 16.56
N LEU A 108 -19.54 0.11 16.94
CA LEU A 108 -20.37 0.90 16.02
C LEU A 108 -19.66 2.15 15.49
N SER A 109 -18.79 2.76 16.30
CA SER A 109 -17.97 3.91 15.90
C SER A 109 -16.56 3.55 15.45
N CYS A 110 -16.22 2.26 15.42
CA CYS A 110 -14.89 1.78 15.08
C CYS A 110 -14.67 1.77 13.57
N GLN A 111 -13.53 2.29 13.10
CA GLN A 111 -13.12 2.27 11.69
C GLN A 111 -13.00 0.85 11.09
N ARG A 112 -12.93 -0.18 11.94
CA ARG A 112 -12.86 -1.60 11.55
C ARG A 112 -14.19 -2.33 11.76
N SER A 113 -15.28 -1.64 12.05
CA SER A 113 -16.59 -2.28 12.13
C SER A 113 -16.84 -3.14 10.87
N THR A 114 -17.39 -4.33 11.04
CA THR A 114 -17.61 -5.35 10.00
C THR A 114 -16.37 -6.00 9.38
N THR A 115 -15.18 -5.37 9.44
CA THR A 115 -13.92 -5.90 8.88
C THR A 115 -12.90 -6.31 9.96
N CYS A 116 -13.28 -6.27 11.24
CA CYS A 116 -12.42 -6.57 12.38
C CYS A 116 -12.26 -8.08 12.56
N GLU A 117 -11.01 -8.58 12.54
CA GLU A 117 -10.72 -10.00 12.75
C GLU A 117 -11.09 -10.48 14.18
N LEU A 118 -10.95 -9.60 15.19
CA LEU A 118 -11.35 -9.91 16.56
C LEU A 118 -12.90 -10.04 16.67
N GLN A 119 -13.64 -9.09 16.11
CA GLN A 119 -15.11 -9.13 16.10
C GLN A 119 -15.62 -10.42 15.46
N LYS A 120 -15.07 -10.78 14.28
CA LYS A 120 -15.44 -12.02 13.59
C LYS A 120 -15.19 -13.26 14.48
N LEU A 121 -14.03 -13.36 15.09
CA LEU A 121 -13.69 -14.49 15.95
C LEU A 121 -14.60 -14.57 17.19
N CYS A 122 -14.97 -13.43 17.79
CA CYS A 122 -15.90 -13.41 18.89
C CYS A 122 -17.28 -13.95 18.47
N LEU A 123 -17.75 -13.59 17.29
CA LEU A 123 -19.00 -14.16 16.72
C LEU A 123 -18.87 -15.66 16.46
N ASP A 124 -17.79 -16.09 15.82
CA ASP A 124 -17.55 -17.51 15.48
C ASP A 124 -17.49 -18.42 16.71
N TYR A 125 -17.01 -17.90 17.87
CA TYR A 125 -16.89 -18.65 19.12
C TYR A 125 -18.01 -18.34 20.13
N GLY A 126 -19.04 -17.60 19.77
CA GLY A 126 -20.17 -17.26 20.64
C GLY A 126 -19.73 -16.57 21.92
N VAL A 127 -18.86 -15.57 21.80
CA VAL A 127 -18.44 -14.72 22.93
C VAL A 127 -19.48 -13.60 23.06
N GLU A 128 -20.42 -13.77 23.99
CA GLU A 128 -21.56 -12.86 24.20
C GLU A 128 -21.27 -11.82 25.28
N GLU A 129 -20.69 -12.25 26.40
CA GLU A 129 -20.41 -11.42 27.55
C GLU A 129 -18.93 -11.45 27.94
N ASN A 130 -18.48 -10.38 28.58
CA ASN A 130 -17.16 -10.33 29.19
C ASN A 130 -17.28 -10.60 30.69
N HIS A 131 -16.91 -11.81 31.11
CA HIS A 131 -16.94 -12.24 32.52
C HIS A 131 -15.79 -11.65 33.34
N PHE A 132 -14.78 -11.07 32.66
CA PHE A 132 -13.62 -10.47 33.35
C PHE A 132 -13.83 -8.98 33.54
N THR A 133 -13.88 -8.55 34.81
CA THR A 133 -13.97 -7.16 35.22
C THR A 133 -12.70 -6.78 35.97
N GLY A 134 -12.34 -5.51 35.96
CA GLY A 134 -11.19 -5.03 36.72
C GLY A 134 -10.51 -3.82 36.06
N ARG A 135 -9.26 -3.57 36.47
CA ARG A 135 -8.44 -2.49 35.91
C ARG A 135 -8.21 -2.72 34.41
N LYS A 136 -8.34 -1.65 33.62
CA LYS A 136 -7.90 -1.61 32.22
C LYS A 136 -6.55 -0.90 32.12
N THR A 137 -5.76 -1.27 31.12
CA THR A 137 -4.55 -0.54 30.76
C THR A 137 -4.92 0.89 30.36
N ALA A 138 -4.26 1.89 30.96
CA ALA A 138 -4.42 3.26 30.53
C ALA A 138 -3.88 3.42 29.10
N THR A 139 -4.65 4.06 28.24
CA THR A 139 -4.31 4.21 26.83
C THR A 139 -4.68 5.59 26.35
N ASP A 140 -3.80 6.15 25.50
CA ASP A 140 -4.01 7.43 24.83
C ASP A 140 -4.21 7.20 23.33
N ILE A 141 -4.85 8.17 22.69
CA ILE A 141 -4.98 8.23 21.23
C ILE A 141 -3.90 9.17 20.73
N ASP A 142 -3.04 8.67 19.86
CA ASP A 142 -2.08 9.49 19.11
C ASP A 142 -2.67 9.80 17.74
N ASP A 143 -3.15 11.02 17.56
CA ASP A 143 -3.67 11.58 16.34
C ASP A 143 -2.79 12.69 15.75
N SER A 144 -1.54 12.76 16.17
CA SER A 144 -0.58 13.78 15.74
C SER A 144 -0.23 13.68 14.25
N SER A 145 -0.19 12.46 13.70
CA SER A 145 0.17 12.24 12.30
C SER A 145 -0.95 12.66 11.35
N VAL A 146 -0.59 13.31 10.25
CA VAL A 146 -1.53 13.67 9.16
C VAL A 146 -2.09 12.46 8.41
N SER A 147 -1.51 11.28 8.60
CA SER A 147 -1.83 10.06 7.84
C SER A 147 -2.37 8.92 8.69
N ILE A 148 -1.89 8.76 9.92
CA ILE A 148 -2.10 7.56 10.75
C ILE A 148 -2.58 7.96 12.13
N ILE A 149 -3.66 7.33 12.58
CA ILE A 149 -4.16 7.44 13.96
C ILE A 149 -3.86 6.13 14.70
N ARG A 150 -3.40 6.23 15.94
CA ARG A 150 -3.13 5.12 16.83
C ARG A 150 -3.99 5.22 18.08
N ASP A 151 -4.94 4.30 18.21
CA ASP A 151 -5.85 4.17 19.36
C ASP A 151 -5.51 2.87 20.12
N ASN A 152 -4.74 2.99 21.18
CA ASN A 152 -4.32 1.84 21.96
C ASN A 152 -5.46 1.20 22.78
N SER A 153 -6.60 1.87 22.97
CA SER A 153 -7.77 1.27 23.61
C SER A 153 -8.34 0.08 22.82
N LYS A 154 -8.05 0.02 21.51
CA LYS A 154 -8.45 -1.06 20.60
C LYS A 154 -7.31 -2.02 20.29
N CYS A 155 -6.17 -1.87 20.97
CA CYS A 155 -5.00 -2.71 20.75
C CYS A 155 -5.09 -4.03 21.52
N ILE A 156 -4.80 -5.15 20.86
CA ILE A 156 -4.74 -6.48 21.46
C ILE A 156 -3.30 -7.01 21.63
N LEU A 157 -2.30 -6.15 21.53
CA LEU A 157 -0.87 -6.45 21.68
C LEU A 157 -0.36 -7.60 20.79
N CYS A 158 -0.98 -7.81 19.63
CA CYS A 158 -0.60 -8.86 18.68
C CYS A 158 0.75 -8.62 17.98
N ARG A 159 1.28 -7.39 18.03
CA ARG A 159 2.56 -6.94 17.47
C ARG A 159 2.70 -7.07 15.95
N ARG A 160 1.63 -7.34 15.18
CA ARG A 160 1.69 -7.35 13.71
C ARG A 160 2.21 -6.04 13.14
N CYS A 161 1.76 -4.89 13.68
CA CYS A 161 2.21 -3.55 13.27
C CYS A 161 3.69 -3.30 13.56
N VAL A 162 4.18 -3.77 14.71
CA VAL A 162 5.60 -3.70 15.09
C VAL A 162 6.45 -4.49 14.10
N ALA A 163 6.04 -5.72 13.79
CA ALA A 163 6.74 -6.57 12.83
C ALA A 163 6.71 -5.96 11.42
N ALA A 164 5.57 -5.43 10.97
CA ALA A 164 5.47 -4.74 9.68
C ALA A 164 6.41 -3.53 9.62
N CYS A 165 6.47 -2.71 10.68
CA CYS A 165 7.33 -1.54 10.72
C CYS A 165 8.83 -1.90 10.81
N LYS A 166 9.19 -2.90 11.62
CA LYS A 166 10.58 -3.28 11.88
C LYS A 166 11.10 -4.32 10.89
N ASN A 167 10.39 -5.44 10.72
CA ASN A 167 10.94 -6.59 9.97
C ASN A 167 10.75 -6.43 8.45
N MET A 168 9.60 -5.86 8.03
CA MET A 168 9.27 -5.69 6.62
C MET A 168 9.77 -4.36 6.06
N GLN A 169 9.64 -3.25 6.82
CA GLN A 169 10.01 -1.90 6.38
C GLN A 169 11.36 -1.41 6.90
N ASP A 170 11.92 -2.04 7.94
CA ASP A 170 13.19 -1.63 8.59
C ASP A 170 13.21 -0.15 9.07
N ILE A 171 12.05 0.33 9.55
CA ILE A 171 11.90 1.69 10.11
C ILE A 171 11.89 1.63 11.63
N GLY A 172 11.01 0.79 12.22
CA GLY A 172 11.03 0.45 13.64
C GLY A 172 10.61 1.58 14.60
N VAL A 173 9.81 2.56 14.16
CA VAL A 173 9.38 3.70 15.00
C VAL A 173 8.35 3.33 16.06
N ILE A 174 7.65 2.19 15.91
CA ILE A 174 6.70 1.68 16.91
C ILE A 174 7.18 0.34 17.46
N GLY A 175 6.98 0.15 18.76
CA GLY A 175 7.37 -1.05 19.49
C GLY A 175 6.49 -1.28 20.71
N ALA A 176 6.73 -2.38 21.44
CA ALA A 176 6.14 -2.56 22.75
C ALA A 176 6.91 -1.68 23.77
N VAL A 177 6.21 -0.78 24.43
CA VAL A 177 6.74 0.07 25.49
C VAL A 177 6.12 -0.32 26.83
N ASN A 178 6.77 0.02 27.92
CA ASN A 178 6.44 -0.43 29.28
C ASN A 178 6.54 -1.97 29.44
N ARG A 179 6.05 -2.49 30.55
CA ARG A 179 6.11 -3.93 30.86
C ARG A 179 4.89 -4.40 31.65
N GLY A 180 4.68 -5.70 31.66
CA GLY A 180 3.57 -6.32 32.38
C GLY A 180 2.23 -5.86 31.86
N PHE A 181 1.32 -5.53 32.77
CA PHE A 181 -0.04 -5.09 32.44
C PHE A 181 -0.09 -3.72 31.75
N ASP A 182 0.88 -2.87 32.00
CA ASP A 182 0.97 -1.53 31.43
C ASP A 182 1.66 -1.49 30.05
N THR A 183 1.92 -2.66 29.44
CA THR A 183 2.48 -2.74 28.08
C THR A 183 1.51 -2.18 27.06
N VAL A 184 1.98 -1.25 26.24
CA VAL A 184 1.25 -0.69 25.08
C VAL A 184 2.13 -0.72 23.83
N ILE A 185 1.55 -0.52 22.66
CA ILE A 185 2.32 -0.27 21.44
C ILE A 185 2.50 1.24 21.29
N GLY A 186 3.73 1.69 21.33
CA GLY A 186 4.09 3.10 21.36
C GLY A 186 5.32 3.42 20.53
N THR A 187 5.71 4.67 20.58
CA THR A 187 6.95 5.21 20.01
C THR A 187 8.03 5.28 21.11
N THR A 188 9.27 5.46 20.72
CA THR A 188 10.36 5.65 21.69
C THR A 188 10.15 6.94 22.48
N PHE A 189 10.22 6.85 23.81
CA PHE A 189 10.00 7.95 24.75
C PHE A 189 8.61 8.60 24.65
N ASP A 190 7.60 7.84 24.21
CA ASP A 190 6.22 8.31 24.04
C ASP A 190 6.07 9.58 23.19
N LYS A 191 7.00 9.78 22.23
CA LYS A 191 6.92 10.89 21.28
C LYS A 191 5.69 10.72 20.39
N ASP A 192 5.08 11.82 20.02
CA ASP A 192 4.07 11.87 18.98
C ASP A 192 4.57 11.22 17.70
N LEU A 193 3.74 10.44 17.01
CA LEU A 193 4.12 9.75 15.79
C LEU A 193 4.61 10.72 14.71
N ALA A 194 4.03 11.92 14.66
CA ALA A 194 4.44 13.00 13.75
C ALA A 194 5.90 13.45 13.95
N LEU A 195 6.42 13.35 15.18
CA LEU A 195 7.78 13.77 15.56
C LEU A 195 8.83 12.66 15.40
N THR A 196 8.43 11.52 14.86
CA THR A 196 9.33 10.38 14.59
C THR A 196 9.75 10.33 13.13
N THR A 197 10.67 9.41 12.81
CA THR A 197 11.05 9.10 11.44
C THR A 197 10.02 8.24 10.70
N CYS A 198 8.75 8.22 11.13
CA CYS A 198 7.66 7.53 10.45
C CYS A 198 7.48 8.08 9.04
N VAL A 199 7.51 7.20 8.04
CA VAL A 199 7.37 7.57 6.63
C VAL A 199 5.91 7.54 6.13
N ASN A 200 4.96 7.38 7.03
CA ASN A 200 3.52 7.36 6.74
C ASN A 200 3.07 6.28 5.74
N CYS A 201 3.82 5.20 5.55
CA CYS A 201 3.54 4.16 4.56
C CYS A 201 2.26 3.35 4.83
N GLY A 202 1.71 3.37 6.06
CA GLY A 202 0.47 2.68 6.44
C GLY A 202 0.53 1.15 6.48
N GLN A 203 1.71 0.52 6.34
CA GLN A 203 1.82 -0.95 6.41
C GLN A 203 1.43 -1.49 7.79
N CYS A 204 1.62 -0.71 8.85
CA CYS A 204 1.13 -1.01 10.20
C CYS A 204 -0.41 -1.04 10.27
N ILE A 205 -1.11 -0.19 9.50
CA ILE A 205 -2.58 -0.18 9.39
C ILE A 205 -3.06 -1.48 8.74
N VAL A 206 -2.50 -1.82 7.58
CA VAL A 206 -2.88 -3.02 6.83
C VAL A 206 -2.60 -4.30 7.63
N ALA A 207 -1.55 -4.30 8.47
CA ALA A 207 -1.22 -5.43 9.33
C ALA A 207 -2.13 -5.55 10.56
N CYS A 208 -2.73 -4.45 11.04
CA CYS A 208 -3.53 -4.43 12.26
C CYS A 208 -4.83 -5.24 12.10
N PRO A 209 -5.14 -6.20 13.00
CA PRO A 209 -6.37 -7.00 12.94
C PRO A 209 -7.60 -6.30 13.54
N THR A 210 -7.39 -5.18 14.24
CA THR A 210 -8.42 -4.40 14.94
C THR A 210 -8.40 -2.94 14.50
N GLY A 211 -9.19 -2.07 15.14
CA GLY A 211 -9.24 -0.62 14.88
C GLY A 211 -8.14 0.19 15.58
N ALA A 212 -7.12 -0.46 16.17
CA ALA A 212 -6.07 0.25 16.90
C ALA A 212 -5.18 1.14 16.02
N LEU A 213 -5.05 0.81 14.74
CA LEU A 213 -4.36 1.61 13.74
C LEU A 213 -5.26 1.78 12.53
N HIS A 214 -5.48 3.02 12.14
CA HIS A 214 -6.26 3.36 10.96
C HIS A 214 -5.72 4.65 10.32
N GLU A 215 -6.14 4.93 9.10
CA GLU A 215 -5.84 6.22 8.46
C GLU A 215 -6.62 7.36 9.12
N ARG A 216 -6.06 8.57 9.06
CA ARG A 216 -6.83 9.78 9.34
C ARG A 216 -7.95 9.89 8.31
N ASP A 217 -9.18 10.02 8.78
CA ASP A 217 -10.35 10.11 7.92
C ASP A 217 -10.57 11.54 7.45
N ASP A 218 -10.47 11.76 6.15
CA ASP A 218 -10.70 13.06 5.51
C ASP A 218 -12.01 13.10 4.71
N THR A 219 -12.88 12.09 4.82
CA THR A 219 -14.14 12.02 4.07
C THR A 219 -15.06 13.20 4.36
N ASP A 220 -15.11 13.69 5.61
CA ASP A 220 -15.91 14.87 5.97
C ASP A 220 -15.42 16.15 5.31
N LYS A 221 -14.11 16.27 5.04
CA LYS A 221 -13.57 17.43 4.30
C LYS A 221 -14.07 17.41 2.86
N VAL A 222 -14.13 16.22 2.25
CA VAL A 222 -14.63 16.06 0.88
C VAL A 222 -16.13 16.39 0.81
N PHE A 223 -16.94 15.84 1.70
CA PHE A 223 -18.39 16.15 1.72
C PHE A 223 -18.65 17.64 1.96
N LYS A 224 -17.93 18.29 2.87
CA LYS A 224 -18.04 19.74 3.07
C LYS A 224 -17.70 20.53 1.81
N ALA A 225 -16.67 20.11 1.06
CA ALA A 225 -16.32 20.75 -0.20
C ALA A 225 -17.41 20.55 -1.26
N LEU A 226 -18.00 19.35 -1.37
CA LEU A 226 -19.10 19.07 -2.31
C LEU A 226 -20.39 19.82 -1.98
N ASP A 227 -20.63 20.11 -0.71
CA ASP A 227 -21.79 20.88 -0.25
C ASP A 227 -21.63 22.39 -0.48
N ASP A 228 -20.39 22.90 -0.55
CA ASP A 228 -20.07 24.31 -0.77
C ASP A 228 -20.22 24.68 -2.26
N LYS A 229 -21.32 25.31 -2.60
CA LYS A 229 -21.65 25.70 -3.99
C LYS A 229 -20.78 26.83 -4.55
N SER A 230 -19.90 27.42 -3.76
CA SER A 230 -18.90 28.38 -4.22
C SER A 230 -17.61 27.70 -4.71
N LYS A 231 -17.49 26.38 -4.58
CA LYS A 231 -16.31 25.60 -4.95
C LYS A 231 -16.55 24.71 -6.16
N HIS A 232 -15.52 24.60 -6.98
CA HIS A 232 -15.40 23.64 -8.08
C HIS A 232 -14.64 22.40 -7.56
N VAL A 233 -15.31 21.30 -7.38
CA VAL A 233 -14.73 20.10 -6.74
C VAL A 233 -14.46 19.02 -7.76
N PHE A 234 -13.19 18.74 -7.99
CA PHE A 234 -12.72 17.70 -8.93
C PHE A 234 -12.04 16.55 -8.19
N ILE A 235 -12.08 15.36 -8.77
CA ILE A 235 -11.38 14.18 -8.24
C ILE A 235 -10.60 13.46 -9.33
N CYS A 236 -9.40 12.97 -8.98
CA CYS A 236 -8.69 12.00 -9.79
C CYS A 236 -8.52 10.67 -9.06
N ALA A 237 -8.48 9.56 -9.80
CA ALA A 237 -8.28 8.22 -9.24
C ALA A 237 -6.96 7.61 -9.72
N ALA A 238 -6.14 7.14 -8.75
CA ALA A 238 -4.89 6.47 -9.05
C ALA A 238 -5.12 5.09 -9.70
N PRO A 239 -4.20 4.61 -10.57
CA PRO A 239 -4.40 3.39 -11.36
C PRO A 239 -4.74 2.15 -10.52
N SER A 240 -4.12 1.98 -9.35
CA SER A 240 -4.37 0.80 -8.52
C SER A 240 -5.69 0.84 -7.75
N VAL A 241 -6.41 1.97 -7.69
CA VAL A 241 -7.73 2.04 -7.00
C VAL A 241 -8.75 1.17 -7.73
N ARG A 242 -8.76 1.19 -9.09
CA ARG A 242 -9.67 0.38 -9.91
C ARG A 242 -9.56 -1.12 -9.64
N ALA A 243 -8.35 -1.61 -9.36
CA ALA A 243 -8.07 -3.01 -9.11
C ALA A 243 -8.44 -3.48 -7.69
N GLN A 244 -8.84 -2.59 -6.77
CA GLN A 244 -9.09 -2.95 -5.38
C GLN A 244 -10.36 -2.34 -4.78
N ILE A 245 -10.95 -1.30 -5.35
CA ILE A 245 -12.15 -0.66 -4.76
C ILE A 245 -13.30 -1.67 -4.60
N GLY A 246 -13.41 -2.63 -5.51
CA GLY A 246 -14.40 -3.71 -5.43
C GLY A 246 -14.31 -4.54 -4.15
N GLU A 247 -13.10 -4.70 -3.58
CA GLU A 247 -12.90 -5.45 -2.33
C GLU A 247 -13.67 -4.82 -1.15
N CYS A 248 -13.88 -3.49 -1.14
CA CYS A 248 -14.73 -2.81 -0.15
C CYS A 248 -16.19 -3.29 -0.21
N PHE A 249 -16.64 -3.77 -1.36
CA PHE A 249 -18.00 -4.18 -1.65
C PHE A 249 -18.16 -5.70 -1.83
N GLY A 250 -17.15 -6.47 -1.40
CA GLY A 250 -17.17 -7.93 -1.41
C GLY A 250 -16.94 -8.57 -2.79
N TYR A 251 -16.24 -7.88 -3.69
CA TYR A 251 -15.64 -8.51 -4.86
C TYR A 251 -14.35 -9.24 -4.48
N GLU A 252 -14.00 -10.26 -5.27
CA GLU A 252 -12.75 -10.97 -5.09
C GLU A 252 -11.54 -10.06 -5.37
N PRO A 253 -10.42 -10.23 -4.62
CA PRO A 253 -9.19 -9.51 -4.91
C PRO A 253 -8.75 -9.68 -6.37
N GLY A 254 -8.38 -8.57 -7.02
CA GLY A 254 -7.98 -8.58 -8.42
C GLY A 254 -9.14 -8.52 -9.41
N THR A 255 -10.31 -8.05 -8.97
CA THR A 255 -11.42 -7.69 -9.87
C THR A 255 -11.23 -6.24 -10.32
N ASP A 256 -11.22 -6.00 -11.62
CA ASP A 256 -11.27 -4.65 -12.18
C ASP A 256 -12.67 -4.05 -11.98
N CYS A 257 -12.71 -2.86 -11.38
CA CYS A 257 -13.94 -2.12 -11.13
C CYS A 257 -13.84 -0.66 -11.62
N GLU A 258 -13.03 -0.37 -12.65
CA GLU A 258 -12.83 1.01 -13.16
C GLU A 258 -14.16 1.69 -13.47
N GLY A 259 -14.98 1.12 -14.34
CA GLY A 259 -16.22 1.77 -14.78
C GLY A 259 -17.21 2.01 -13.65
N LYS A 260 -17.34 1.05 -12.72
CA LYS A 260 -18.20 1.22 -11.52
C LYS A 260 -17.62 2.25 -10.54
N MET A 261 -16.32 2.32 -10.41
CA MET A 261 -15.64 3.34 -9.60
C MET A 261 -15.95 4.74 -10.15
N VAL A 262 -15.79 4.94 -11.45
CA VAL A 262 -16.09 6.22 -12.12
C VAL A 262 -17.57 6.59 -11.92
N ALA A 263 -18.47 5.64 -12.16
CA ALA A 263 -19.89 5.84 -11.96
C ALA A 263 -20.25 6.23 -10.50
N ALA A 264 -19.58 5.62 -9.52
CA ALA A 264 -19.77 5.96 -8.11
C ALA A 264 -19.27 7.36 -7.79
N LEU A 265 -18.09 7.73 -8.26
CA LEU A 265 -17.49 9.05 -8.03
C LEU A 265 -18.36 10.17 -8.66
N LYS A 266 -18.87 9.97 -9.86
CA LYS A 266 -19.82 10.93 -10.48
C LYS A 266 -21.10 11.10 -9.63
N ARG A 267 -21.63 10.01 -9.06
CA ARG A 267 -22.82 10.07 -8.19
C ARG A 267 -22.56 10.69 -6.82
N LEU A 268 -21.32 10.76 -6.38
CA LEU A 268 -20.95 11.54 -5.18
C LEU A 268 -21.05 13.05 -5.40
N GLY A 269 -21.14 13.52 -6.65
CA GLY A 269 -21.36 14.92 -6.98
C GLY A 269 -20.11 15.72 -7.32
N PHE A 270 -18.99 15.08 -7.65
CA PHE A 270 -17.81 15.76 -8.21
C PHE A 270 -18.15 16.37 -9.57
N GLU A 271 -17.66 17.60 -9.82
CA GLU A 271 -17.85 18.33 -11.08
C GLU A 271 -17.08 17.66 -12.25
N GLY A 272 -15.95 17.02 -11.95
CA GLY A 272 -15.20 16.21 -12.90
C GLY A 272 -14.47 15.07 -12.22
N VAL A 273 -14.49 13.91 -12.88
CA VAL A 273 -13.85 12.65 -12.42
C VAL A 273 -12.80 12.23 -13.44
N TYR A 274 -11.53 12.29 -13.05
CA TYR A 274 -10.40 12.16 -13.98
C TYR A 274 -9.51 10.94 -13.69
N ASP A 275 -8.84 10.43 -14.73
CA ASP A 275 -7.88 9.34 -14.63
C ASP A 275 -6.46 9.87 -14.35
N MET A 276 -5.90 9.54 -13.18
CA MET A 276 -4.52 9.93 -12.83
C MET A 276 -3.47 9.33 -13.79
N ASN A 277 -3.84 8.35 -14.61
CA ASN A 277 -2.94 7.77 -15.61
C ASN A 277 -2.45 8.81 -16.63
N LEU A 278 -3.25 9.85 -16.95
CA LEU A 278 -2.80 10.97 -17.78
C LEU A 278 -1.54 11.64 -17.21
N THR A 279 -1.56 11.93 -15.92
CA THR A 279 -0.41 12.59 -15.29
C THR A 279 0.69 11.62 -14.89
N ALA A 280 0.41 10.33 -14.82
CA ALA A 280 1.46 9.32 -14.82
C ALA A 280 2.22 9.32 -16.16
N ASP A 281 1.52 9.43 -17.29
CA ASP A 281 2.14 9.62 -18.60
C ASP A 281 2.95 10.91 -18.68
N LEU A 282 2.42 12.03 -18.14
CA LEU A 282 3.12 13.31 -18.06
C LEU A 282 4.40 13.19 -17.22
N THR A 283 4.32 12.49 -16.08
CA THR A 283 5.47 12.24 -15.21
C THR A 283 6.57 11.45 -15.95
N ILE A 284 6.20 10.45 -16.75
CA ILE A 284 7.18 9.67 -17.53
C ILE A 284 7.87 10.55 -18.57
N VAL A 285 7.13 11.41 -19.25
CA VAL A 285 7.72 12.30 -20.26
C VAL A 285 8.73 13.25 -19.61
N GLU A 286 8.42 13.84 -18.47
CA GLU A 286 9.36 14.71 -17.74
C GLU A 286 10.52 13.92 -17.12
N GLU A 287 10.23 12.84 -16.37
CA GLU A 287 11.24 12.10 -15.61
C GLU A 287 12.24 11.38 -16.54
N ALA A 288 11.75 10.79 -17.64
CA ALA A 288 12.66 10.18 -18.61
C ALA A 288 13.45 11.22 -19.41
N THR A 289 12.91 12.41 -19.67
CA THR A 289 13.64 13.54 -20.26
C THR A 289 14.75 14.00 -19.30
N GLU A 290 14.46 14.15 -18.01
CA GLU A 290 15.45 14.46 -16.97
C GLU A 290 16.55 13.40 -16.91
N LEU A 291 16.19 12.10 -16.97
CA LEU A 291 17.17 11.01 -16.98
C LEU A 291 18.12 11.10 -18.19
N ILE A 292 17.57 11.31 -19.38
CA ILE A 292 18.36 11.43 -20.62
C ILE A 292 19.29 12.63 -20.54
N ASP A 293 18.82 13.75 -20.00
CA ASP A 293 19.63 14.95 -19.79
C ASP A 293 20.79 14.68 -18.83
N ARG A 294 20.51 14.06 -17.67
CA ARG A 294 21.55 13.68 -16.68
C ARG A 294 22.59 12.74 -17.27
N ILE A 295 22.19 11.79 -18.12
CA ILE A 295 23.13 10.87 -18.79
C ILE A 295 23.99 11.60 -19.83
N LYS A 296 23.38 12.48 -20.64
CA LYS A 296 24.09 13.16 -21.75
C LYS A 296 24.98 14.31 -21.28
N ASN A 297 24.52 15.06 -20.27
CA ASN A 297 25.15 16.32 -19.82
C ASN A 297 25.92 16.18 -18.50
N GLY A 298 26.07 14.95 -17.96
CA GLY A 298 26.87 14.69 -16.77
C GLY A 298 26.21 15.09 -15.45
N GLY A 299 24.89 14.89 -15.33
CA GLY A 299 24.14 15.12 -14.10
C GLY A 299 24.34 14.02 -13.04
N THR A 300 23.72 14.21 -11.85
CA THR A 300 23.85 13.26 -10.73
C THR A 300 23.18 11.92 -11.05
N LEU A 301 23.96 10.84 -11.03
CA LEU A 301 23.50 9.47 -11.20
C LEU A 301 23.90 8.60 -10.00
N PRO A 302 23.16 7.51 -9.67
CA PRO A 302 21.91 7.11 -10.33
C PRO A 302 20.80 8.12 -10.11
N MET A 303 19.92 8.30 -11.09
CA MET A 303 18.67 9.00 -10.86
C MET A 303 17.65 8.05 -10.21
N ILE A 304 16.91 8.53 -9.21
CA ILE A 304 15.95 7.72 -8.46
C ILE A 304 14.55 8.34 -8.58
N THR A 305 13.53 7.52 -8.87
CA THR A 305 12.16 7.98 -9.02
C THR A 305 11.62 8.68 -7.78
N SER A 306 10.73 9.66 -7.96
CA SER A 306 10.20 10.53 -6.89
C SER A 306 8.71 10.38 -6.59
N CYS A 307 7.98 9.58 -7.33
CA CYS A 307 6.51 9.49 -7.22
C CYS A 307 5.98 8.85 -5.92
N SER A 308 6.85 8.21 -5.11
CA SER A 308 6.49 7.53 -3.87
C SER A 308 6.83 8.37 -2.62
N PRO A 309 5.87 9.09 -1.99
CA PRO A 309 6.17 10.03 -0.90
C PRO A 309 6.67 9.35 0.38
N GLY A 310 6.33 8.09 0.61
CA GLY A 310 6.89 7.32 1.70
C GLY A 310 8.38 7.02 1.48
N TRP A 311 8.79 6.79 0.23
CA TRP A 311 10.19 6.67 -0.16
C TRP A 311 10.91 8.03 -0.02
N ILE A 312 10.31 9.10 -0.52
CA ILE A 312 10.90 10.46 -0.41
C ILE A 312 11.17 10.80 1.06
N LYS A 313 10.17 10.64 1.95
CA LYS A 313 10.36 10.89 3.38
C LYS A 313 11.43 9.97 4.00
N TYR A 314 11.51 8.71 3.53
CA TYR A 314 12.57 7.79 3.96
C TYR A 314 13.95 8.26 3.50
N CYS A 315 14.10 8.68 2.25
CA CYS A 315 15.35 9.24 1.73
C CYS A 315 15.78 10.48 2.53
N GLU A 316 14.87 11.41 2.74
CA GLU A 316 15.12 12.65 3.50
C GLU A 316 15.60 12.40 4.93
N HIS A 317 15.16 11.30 5.59
CA HIS A 317 15.58 10.94 6.94
C HIS A 317 16.85 10.08 6.97
N TYR A 318 16.92 9.03 6.14
CA TYR A 318 17.94 7.97 6.27
C TYR A 318 19.04 8.03 5.22
N PHE A 319 18.83 8.75 4.11
CA PHE A 319 19.78 8.95 3.02
C PHE A 319 19.79 10.41 2.55
N PRO A 320 19.95 11.40 3.47
CA PRO A 320 19.86 12.82 3.11
C PRO A 320 20.92 13.26 2.10
N GLU A 321 22.03 12.54 1.99
CA GLU A 321 23.07 12.75 0.98
C GLU A 321 22.64 12.36 -0.43
N MET A 322 21.61 11.52 -0.56
CA MET A 322 21.09 11.06 -1.86
C MET A 322 19.88 11.86 -2.35
N THR A 323 19.51 12.95 -1.69
CA THR A 323 18.40 13.78 -2.15
C THR A 323 18.62 14.41 -3.52
N GLU A 324 19.89 14.65 -3.92
CA GLU A 324 20.25 15.14 -5.26
C GLU A 324 20.13 14.05 -6.36
N ASN A 325 20.08 12.79 -5.96
CA ASN A 325 19.83 11.68 -6.88
C ASN A 325 18.34 11.54 -7.23
N LEU A 326 17.43 12.11 -6.43
CA LEU A 326 16.00 12.04 -6.70
C LEU A 326 15.67 12.81 -7.99
N SER A 327 14.74 12.27 -8.77
CA SER A 327 14.09 13.03 -9.84
C SER A 327 13.41 14.27 -9.25
N THR A 328 13.52 15.40 -9.91
CA THR A 328 12.88 16.64 -9.46
C THR A 328 11.40 16.71 -9.81
N CYS A 329 10.89 15.75 -10.57
CA CYS A 329 9.48 15.67 -10.97
C CYS A 329 8.55 15.53 -9.76
N LYS A 330 7.45 16.28 -9.76
CA LYS A 330 6.32 16.04 -8.86
C LYS A 330 5.73 14.66 -9.14
N SER A 331 5.06 14.08 -8.15
CA SER A 331 4.31 12.85 -8.37
C SER A 331 3.09 13.08 -9.28
N PRO A 332 2.55 12.03 -9.96
CA PRO A 332 1.32 12.17 -10.78
C PRO A 332 0.17 12.86 -10.06
N GLN A 333 -0.02 12.60 -8.75
CA GLN A 333 -1.02 13.29 -7.93
C GLN A 333 -0.80 14.80 -7.94
N GLN A 334 0.42 15.25 -7.66
CA GLN A 334 0.75 16.68 -7.57
C GLN A 334 0.79 17.33 -8.94
N MET A 335 1.28 16.62 -9.96
CA MET A 335 1.21 17.13 -11.34
C MET A 335 -0.24 17.37 -11.78
N PHE A 336 -1.18 16.48 -11.40
CA PHE A 336 -2.58 16.66 -11.78
C PHE A 336 -3.19 17.88 -11.09
N GLY A 337 -2.98 18.02 -9.77
CA GLY A 337 -3.44 19.21 -9.06
C GLY A 337 -2.84 20.49 -9.63
N ALA A 338 -1.54 20.50 -9.96
CA ALA A 338 -0.90 21.62 -10.60
C ALA A 338 -1.53 21.96 -11.97
N VAL A 339 -1.77 20.95 -12.84
CA VAL A 339 -2.42 21.15 -14.15
C VAL A 339 -3.85 21.67 -13.99
N ILE A 340 -4.63 21.12 -13.04
CA ILE A 340 -6.00 21.58 -12.78
C ILE A 340 -6.02 23.05 -12.31
N LYS A 341 -5.13 23.40 -11.38
CA LYS A 341 -5.13 24.75 -10.79
C LYS A 341 -4.37 25.80 -11.61
N THR A 342 -3.65 25.41 -12.67
CA THR A 342 -3.02 26.34 -13.62
C THR A 342 -3.73 26.31 -14.96
N TYR A 343 -3.37 25.40 -15.84
CA TYR A 343 -3.88 25.27 -17.21
C TYR A 343 -5.41 25.18 -17.30
N PHE A 344 -6.01 24.25 -16.53
CA PHE A 344 -7.45 24.04 -16.61
C PHE A 344 -8.23 25.21 -16.01
N ALA A 345 -7.77 25.75 -14.87
CA ALA A 345 -8.36 26.92 -14.23
C ALA A 345 -8.37 28.13 -15.18
N GLU A 346 -7.24 28.41 -15.85
CA GLU A 346 -7.14 29.48 -16.85
C GLU A 346 -8.13 29.25 -17.99
N LYS A 347 -8.20 28.03 -18.52
CA LYS A 347 -9.06 27.68 -19.66
C LYS A 347 -10.55 27.78 -19.34
N MET A 348 -10.94 27.50 -18.10
CA MET A 348 -12.32 27.57 -17.62
C MET A 348 -12.69 28.95 -17.03
N GLY A 349 -11.72 29.81 -16.81
CA GLY A 349 -11.91 31.10 -16.14
C GLY A 349 -12.19 30.97 -14.65
N TYR A 350 -11.69 29.93 -13.99
CA TYR A 350 -11.83 29.71 -12.55
C TYR A 350 -10.69 30.34 -11.76
N ASP A 351 -10.99 30.87 -10.56
CA ASP A 351 -9.93 31.21 -9.61
C ASP A 351 -9.38 29.89 -9.00
N PRO A 352 -8.07 29.65 -9.04
CA PRO A 352 -7.46 28.48 -8.39
C PRO A 352 -7.85 28.28 -6.91
N LYS A 353 -8.21 29.35 -6.19
CA LYS A 353 -8.68 29.32 -4.80
C LYS A 353 -10.07 28.73 -4.64
N ASP A 354 -10.88 28.74 -5.70
CA ASP A 354 -12.23 28.19 -5.69
C ASP A 354 -12.26 26.74 -6.18
N ILE A 355 -11.13 26.21 -6.61
CA ILE A 355 -10.96 24.81 -6.97
C ILE A 355 -10.54 24.01 -5.74
N VAL A 356 -11.29 22.93 -5.45
CA VAL A 356 -10.89 21.88 -4.50
C VAL A 356 -10.56 20.63 -5.29
N PHE A 357 -9.28 20.26 -5.30
CA PHE A 357 -8.82 19.07 -6.01
C PHE A 357 -8.58 17.92 -5.04
N VAL A 358 -9.34 16.82 -5.24
CA VAL A 358 -9.32 15.61 -4.42
C VAL A 358 -8.57 14.51 -5.17
N SER A 359 -7.73 13.75 -4.46
CA SER A 359 -7.03 12.60 -5.01
C SER A 359 -7.46 11.32 -4.31
N ALA A 360 -8.06 10.38 -5.07
CA ALA A 360 -8.38 9.02 -4.62
C ALA A 360 -7.17 8.10 -4.85
N ILE A 361 -6.57 7.59 -3.76
CA ILE A 361 -5.26 6.94 -3.81
C ILE A 361 -5.18 5.70 -2.90
N PRO A 362 -4.32 4.73 -3.20
CA PRO A 362 -4.10 3.54 -2.35
C PRO A 362 -3.14 3.79 -1.18
N CYS A 363 -2.75 5.04 -0.90
CA CYS A 363 -1.55 5.38 -0.15
C CYS A 363 -1.83 6.36 0.99
N THR A 364 -1.41 6.06 2.21
CA THR A 364 -1.52 6.98 3.34
C THR A 364 -0.43 8.07 3.36
N ALA A 365 0.75 7.79 2.77
CA ALA A 365 1.82 8.79 2.66
C ALA A 365 1.48 9.94 1.69
N LYS A 366 0.52 9.74 0.78
CA LYS A 366 0.02 10.81 -0.09
C LYS A 366 -0.69 11.93 0.69
N LYS A 367 -1.31 11.61 1.84
CA LYS A 367 -1.83 12.64 2.77
C LYS A 367 -0.72 13.54 3.33
N PHE A 368 0.45 12.98 3.57
CA PHE A 368 1.64 13.76 3.94
C PHE A 368 2.18 14.58 2.77
N GLU A 369 2.16 14.04 1.56
CA GLU A 369 2.64 14.74 0.36
C GLU A 369 1.86 16.02 0.07
N VAL A 370 0.54 16.03 0.29
CA VAL A 370 -0.32 17.21 0.12
C VAL A 370 0.19 18.43 0.91
N GLY A 371 0.73 18.22 2.10
CA GLY A 371 1.25 19.29 2.96
C GLY A 371 2.75 19.60 2.77
N ARG A 372 3.41 19.09 1.74
CA ARG A 372 4.84 19.39 1.49
C ARG A 372 5.02 20.80 0.93
N PRO A 373 6.16 21.47 1.23
CA PRO A 373 6.50 22.73 0.58
C PRO A 373 6.73 22.52 -0.93
N ASN A 374 6.65 23.59 -1.70
CA ASN A 374 6.88 23.60 -3.15
C ASN A 374 5.92 22.70 -3.96
N GLN A 375 4.69 22.55 -3.46
CA GLN A 375 3.58 21.85 -4.11
C GLN A 375 2.41 22.81 -4.31
N SER A 376 2.65 23.97 -4.97
CA SER A 376 1.71 25.08 -5.09
C SER A 376 1.98 25.91 -6.36
N ALA A 377 1.88 25.28 -7.53
CA ALA A 377 2.18 25.90 -8.83
C ALA A 377 1.34 27.17 -9.13
N ALA A 378 0.09 27.19 -8.64
CA ALA A 378 -0.82 28.34 -8.79
C ALA A 378 -0.83 29.27 -7.56
N GLY A 379 0.16 29.18 -6.65
CA GLY A 379 0.18 29.94 -5.40
C GLY A 379 -0.77 29.42 -4.31
N VAL A 380 -1.50 28.36 -4.58
CA VAL A 380 -2.32 27.57 -3.64
C VAL A 380 -1.89 26.11 -3.70
N PRO A 381 -2.17 25.26 -2.68
CA PRO A 381 -1.79 23.85 -2.74
C PRO A 381 -2.26 23.19 -4.04
N ASP A 382 -1.39 22.40 -4.69
CA ASP A 382 -1.75 21.70 -5.93
C ASP A 382 -2.91 20.72 -5.68
N VAL A 383 -2.84 19.97 -4.59
CA VAL A 383 -3.90 19.03 -4.14
C VAL A 383 -4.39 19.48 -2.77
N ASP A 384 -5.69 19.49 -2.55
CA ASP A 384 -6.30 19.93 -1.29
C ASP A 384 -6.55 18.76 -0.34
N ILE A 385 -7.07 17.64 -0.87
CA ILE A 385 -7.47 16.48 -0.07
C ILE A 385 -6.99 15.19 -0.75
N ALA A 386 -6.37 14.30 0.02
CA ALA A 386 -6.05 12.95 -0.41
C ALA A 386 -6.87 11.93 0.39
N VAL A 387 -7.68 11.12 -0.29
CA VAL A 387 -8.49 10.06 0.31
C VAL A 387 -8.00 8.68 -0.14
N THR A 388 -7.96 7.73 0.78
CA THR A 388 -7.55 6.36 0.50
C THR A 388 -8.66 5.58 -0.22
N THR A 389 -8.32 4.43 -0.82
CA THR A 389 -9.32 3.52 -1.40
C THR A 389 -10.41 3.14 -0.38
N ARG A 390 -10.03 2.94 0.89
CA ARG A 390 -10.98 2.67 1.98
C ARG A 390 -11.91 3.85 2.27
N GLU A 391 -11.37 5.06 2.26
CA GLU A 391 -12.19 6.27 2.46
C GLU A 391 -13.17 6.45 1.30
N VAL A 392 -12.74 6.22 0.05
CA VAL A 392 -13.64 6.23 -1.12
C VAL A 392 -14.76 5.19 -0.93
N GLY A 393 -14.44 3.97 -0.50
CA GLY A 393 -15.45 2.96 -0.18
C GLY A 393 -16.47 3.45 0.84
N ARG A 394 -16.01 4.05 1.96
CA ARG A 394 -16.90 4.64 2.99
C ARG A 394 -17.74 5.80 2.46
N MET A 395 -17.18 6.65 1.60
CA MET A 395 -17.95 7.75 0.97
C MET A 395 -19.09 7.21 0.11
N ILE A 396 -18.82 6.17 -0.68
CA ILE A 396 -19.83 5.51 -1.52
C ILE A 396 -20.95 4.89 -0.67
N GLU A 397 -20.59 4.17 0.40
CA GLU A 397 -21.54 3.59 1.35
C GLU A 397 -22.36 4.68 2.07
N ARG A 398 -21.71 5.72 2.57
CA ARG A 398 -22.36 6.85 3.27
C ARG A 398 -23.32 7.62 2.38
N ALA A 399 -23.06 7.70 1.09
CA ALA A 399 -23.95 8.30 0.10
C ALA A 399 -25.11 7.38 -0.31
N GLY A 400 -25.19 6.16 0.22
CA GLY A 400 -26.24 5.19 -0.11
C GLY A 400 -26.15 4.63 -1.53
N ILE A 401 -24.97 4.69 -2.17
CA ILE A 401 -24.75 4.23 -3.54
C ILE A 401 -24.54 2.70 -3.54
N ASN A 402 -25.43 1.97 -4.21
CA ASN A 402 -25.26 0.53 -4.39
C ASN A 402 -24.22 0.23 -5.49
N PHE A 403 -22.95 0.11 -5.07
CA PHE A 403 -21.81 -0.06 -5.98
C PHE A 403 -21.97 -1.24 -6.95
N LYS A 404 -22.53 -2.37 -6.48
CA LYS A 404 -22.69 -3.58 -7.30
C LYS A 404 -23.65 -3.39 -8.48
N SER A 405 -24.67 -2.53 -8.32
CA SER A 405 -25.68 -2.28 -9.33
C SER A 405 -25.34 -1.15 -10.31
N LEU A 406 -24.19 -0.46 -10.10
CA LEU A 406 -23.80 0.63 -10.98
C LEU A 406 -23.46 0.13 -12.40
N PRO A 407 -23.85 0.89 -13.44
CA PRO A 407 -23.30 0.69 -14.77
C PRO A 407 -21.82 1.08 -14.80
N ASP A 408 -21.09 0.62 -15.82
CA ASP A 408 -19.77 1.11 -16.08
C ASP A 408 -19.81 2.46 -16.80
N GLU A 409 -19.08 3.45 -16.31
CA GLU A 409 -18.95 4.78 -16.89
C GLU A 409 -17.48 5.11 -17.19
N LYS A 410 -17.25 6.10 -18.05
CA LYS A 410 -15.92 6.57 -18.43
C LYS A 410 -15.55 7.84 -17.67
N PHE A 411 -14.26 8.06 -17.51
CA PHE A 411 -13.70 9.32 -17.01
C PHE A 411 -14.13 10.50 -17.87
N ASP A 412 -14.06 11.71 -17.31
CA ASP A 412 -14.52 12.93 -17.95
C ASP A 412 -13.43 13.58 -18.80
N SER A 413 -13.85 14.13 -19.95
CA SER A 413 -13.03 14.98 -20.81
C SER A 413 -12.75 16.34 -20.12
N PRO A 414 -11.63 17.01 -20.37
CA PRO A 414 -10.67 16.75 -21.44
C PRO A 414 -9.51 15.81 -21.04
N PHE A 415 -9.54 15.18 -19.85
CA PHE A 415 -8.44 14.39 -19.30
C PHE A 415 -8.74 12.88 -19.30
N ASP A 416 -9.48 12.41 -20.29
CA ASP A 416 -9.96 11.04 -20.44
C ASP A 416 -9.02 10.11 -21.23
N VAL A 417 -7.93 10.65 -21.79
CA VAL A 417 -6.94 9.86 -22.54
C VAL A 417 -5.79 9.46 -21.64
N SER A 418 -5.55 8.15 -21.54
CA SER A 418 -4.42 7.61 -20.77
C SER A 418 -3.83 6.38 -21.45
N SER A 419 -2.52 6.15 -21.25
CA SER A 419 -1.83 5.01 -21.83
C SER A 419 -1.75 3.82 -20.86
N GLY A 420 -1.43 2.64 -21.40
CA GLY A 420 -1.09 1.47 -20.59
C GLY A 420 0.15 1.70 -19.72
N ALA A 421 1.11 2.54 -20.16
CA ALA A 421 2.26 2.94 -19.35
C ALA A 421 1.83 3.65 -18.05
N GLY A 422 0.82 4.53 -18.09
CA GLY A 422 0.26 5.17 -16.90
C GLY A 422 -0.41 4.18 -15.95
N VAL A 423 -1.10 3.18 -16.48
CA VAL A 423 -1.79 2.15 -15.69
C VAL A 423 -0.83 1.33 -14.84
N ILE A 424 0.28 0.87 -15.41
CA ILE A 424 1.21 -0.03 -14.71
C ILE A 424 2.00 0.64 -13.57
N PHE A 425 1.91 1.97 -13.38
CA PHE A 425 2.48 2.69 -12.24
C PHE A 425 2.08 2.11 -10.87
N GLY A 426 0.93 1.46 -10.81
CA GLY A 426 0.45 0.85 -9.57
C GLY A 426 1.24 -0.37 -9.09
N ALA A 427 2.01 -1.01 -9.97
CA ALA A 427 2.82 -2.20 -9.68
C ALA A 427 4.32 -1.84 -9.55
N THR A 428 5.07 -2.59 -8.74
CA THR A 428 6.53 -2.43 -8.66
C THR A 428 7.19 -2.82 -9.98
N GLY A 429 8.04 -1.98 -10.50
CA GLY A 429 8.66 -2.07 -11.81
C GLY A 429 7.87 -1.38 -12.93
N GLY A 430 6.62 -0.96 -12.64
CA GLY A 430 5.77 -0.33 -13.65
C GLY A 430 6.22 1.07 -14.06
N VAL A 431 6.72 1.87 -13.12
CA VAL A 431 7.32 3.18 -13.45
C VAL A 431 8.58 3.00 -14.27
N MET A 432 9.43 2.05 -13.86
CA MET A 432 10.65 1.69 -14.60
C MET A 432 10.32 1.26 -16.02
N GLU A 433 9.36 0.36 -16.18
CA GLU A 433 8.95 -0.12 -17.49
C GLU A 433 8.40 1.01 -18.37
N ALA A 434 7.55 1.87 -17.81
CA ALA A 434 7.01 3.03 -18.52
C ALA A 434 8.13 3.99 -18.99
N ALA A 435 9.10 4.26 -18.12
CA ALA A 435 10.26 5.10 -18.45
C ALA A 435 11.16 4.46 -19.52
N LEU A 436 11.36 3.13 -19.46
CA LEU A 436 12.12 2.40 -20.48
C LEU A 436 11.44 2.42 -21.84
N ARG A 437 10.10 2.31 -21.90
CA ARG A 437 9.34 2.44 -23.16
C ARG A 437 9.60 3.79 -23.84
N TYR A 438 9.66 4.87 -23.06
CA TYR A 438 9.95 6.21 -23.56
C TYR A 438 11.43 6.39 -23.91
N ALA A 439 12.32 6.14 -22.95
CA ALA A 439 13.76 6.41 -23.10
C ALA A 439 14.40 5.60 -24.24
N ALA A 440 13.96 4.33 -24.41
CA ALA A 440 14.48 3.49 -25.47
C ALA A 440 14.16 4.06 -26.89
N GLU A 441 12.94 4.57 -27.11
CA GLU A 441 12.59 5.19 -28.41
C GLU A 441 13.40 6.46 -28.68
N ILE A 442 13.61 7.30 -27.65
CA ILE A 442 14.41 8.53 -27.79
C ILE A 442 15.89 8.21 -28.08
N ILE A 443 16.46 7.22 -27.39
CA ILE A 443 17.86 6.83 -27.59
C ILE A 443 18.06 6.16 -28.95
N LEU A 444 17.14 5.26 -29.31
CA LEU A 444 17.22 4.51 -30.58
C LEU A 444 16.81 5.34 -31.81
N GLY A 445 16.10 6.46 -31.60
CA GLY A 445 15.55 7.27 -32.69
C GLY A 445 14.50 6.55 -33.55
N LYS A 446 13.93 5.43 -33.07
CA LYS A 446 12.95 4.61 -33.78
C LYS A 446 11.90 4.05 -32.84
N LYS A 447 10.70 3.75 -33.37
CA LYS A 447 9.63 3.11 -32.61
C LYS A 447 10.00 1.69 -32.18
N LEU A 448 9.65 1.33 -30.95
CA LEU A 448 9.80 -0.03 -30.43
C LEU A 448 8.72 -0.95 -31.04
N GLU A 449 9.15 -2.11 -31.55
CA GLU A 449 8.23 -3.19 -31.96
C GLU A 449 7.65 -3.93 -30.75
N LYS A 450 8.44 -4.10 -29.68
CA LYS A 450 8.03 -4.69 -28.41
C LYS A 450 8.19 -3.65 -27.30
N VAL A 451 7.13 -3.47 -26.52
CA VAL A 451 7.07 -2.47 -25.43
C VAL A 451 7.14 -3.10 -24.04
N ASP A 452 7.19 -4.43 -23.94
CA ASP A 452 7.20 -5.16 -22.66
C ASP A 452 8.65 -5.37 -22.19
N PHE A 453 9.00 -4.79 -21.04
CA PHE A 453 10.26 -4.96 -20.34
C PHE A 453 10.03 -5.86 -19.11
N THR A 454 9.86 -7.16 -19.38
CA THR A 454 9.38 -8.14 -18.38
C THR A 454 10.36 -8.39 -17.22
N GLU A 455 11.66 -8.11 -17.40
CA GLU A 455 12.71 -8.31 -16.40
C GLU A 455 12.51 -7.43 -15.16
N VAL A 456 11.83 -6.29 -15.31
CA VAL A 456 11.52 -5.39 -14.18
C VAL A 456 10.15 -5.67 -13.55
N ARG A 457 9.33 -6.57 -14.13
CA ARG A 457 8.04 -7.01 -13.59
C ARG A 457 8.18 -8.00 -12.43
N GLY A 458 7.09 -8.33 -11.78
CA GLY A 458 6.99 -9.34 -10.72
C GLY A 458 7.13 -8.75 -9.32
N THR A 459 6.94 -9.62 -8.31
CA THR A 459 6.91 -9.25 -6.90
C THR A 459 8.23 -9.41 -6.16
N GLU A 460 9.31 -9.74 -6.88
CA GLU A 460 10.65 -9.83 -6.33
C GLU A 460 11.05 -8.52 -5.64
N PRO A 461 11.65 -8.60 -4.43
CA PRO A 461 11.91 -7.41 -3.61
C PRO A 461 12.88 -6.41 -4.24
N ILE A 462 13.92 -6.92 -4.91
CA ILE A 462 14.92 -6.14 -5.66
C ILE A 462 15.14 -6.83 -6.99
N LYS A 463 15.11 -6.05 -8.06
CA LYS A 463 15.32 -6.54 -9.44
C LYS A 463 16.38 -5.69 -10.12
N PHE A 464 17.20 -6.30 -10.97
CA PHE A 464 18.18 -5.64 -11.80
C PHE A 464 17.97 -6.06 -13.25
N ALA A 465 18.15 -5.11 -14.17
CA ALA A 465 18.15 -5.38 -15.59
C ALA A 465 19.19 -4.50 -16.29
N THR A 466 19.69 -4.99 -17.43
CA THR A 466 20.57 -4.23 -18.31
C THR A 466 20.03 -4.31 -19.72
N TYR A 467 19.79 -3.17 -20.31
CA TYR A 467 19.28 -3.05 -21.68
C TYR A 467 20.35 -2.44 -22.57
N ASP A 468 20.59 -3.08 -23.71
CA ASP A 468 21.47 -2.53 -24.75
C ASP A 468 20.61 -1.75 -25.76
N LEU A 469 20.77 -0.44 -25.76
CA LEU A 469 20.07 0.47 -26.64
C LEU A 469 21.05 0.99 -27.69
N ASP A 470 21.27 0.20 -28.73
CA ASP A 470 22.18 0.48 -29.86
C ASP A 470 23.62 0.80 -29.39
N GLY A 471 24.17 -0.10 -28.57
CA GLY A 471 25.52 0.02 -27.98
C GLY A 471 25.57 0.84 -26.67
N THR A 472 24.50 1.53 -26.29
CA THR A 472 24.39 2.20 -25.00
C THR A 472 23.78 1.26 -23.97
N LYS A 473 24.57 0.79 -23.02
CA LYS A 473 24.08 -0.07 -21.94
C LYS A 473 23.45 0.74 -20.83
N VAL A 474 22.16 0.56 -20.61
CA VAL A 474 21.40 1.18 -19.53
C VAL A 474 21.15 0.14 -18.43
N LYS A 475 21.78 0.35 -17.28
CA LYS A 475 21.59 -0.49 -16.08
C LYS A 475 20.53 0.12 -15.19
N VAL A 476 19.54 -0.69 -14.83
CA VAL A 476 18.40 -0.25 -14.01
C VAL A 476 18.21 -1.16 -12.80
N ALA A 477 17.65 -0.61 -11.73
CA ALA A 477 17.28 -1.36 -10.54
C ALA A 477 15.89 -0.96 -10.05
N VAL A 478 15.16 -1.92 -9.49
CA VAL A 478 13.85 -1.72 -8.88
C VAL A 478 13.85 -2.26 -7.47
N ALA A 479 13.40 -1.49 -6.49
CA ALA A 479 13.20 -1.96 -5.11
C ALA A 479 11.81 -1.62 -4.59
N SER A 480 11.17 -2.58 -3.91
CA SER A 480 9.90 -2.36 -3.24
C SER A 480 9.97 -2.71 -1.74
N GLY A 481 9.45 -1.78 -0.90
CA GLY A 481 9.64 -1.78 0.55
C GLY A 481 10.93 -1.05 0.97
N THR A 482 10.84 -0.26 2.04
CA THR A 482 11.97 0.59 2.50
C THR A 482 13.17 -0.22 2.98
N LYS A 483 12.98 -1.43 3.52
CA LYS A 483 14.07 -2.37 3.84
C LYS A 483 14.90 -2.74 2.60
N ASN A 484 14.22 -3.01 1.49
CA ASN A 484 14.87 -3.38 0.23
C ASN A 484 15.51 -2.16 -0.44
N ALA A 485 14.89 -0.99 -0.34
CA ALA A 485 15.48 0.27 -0.74
C ALA A 485 16.81 0.52 -0.01
N LYS A 486 16.82 0.34 1.32
CA LYS A 486 18.05 0.46 2.13
C LYS A 486 19.15 -0.50 1.66
N LYS A 487 18.80 -1.77 1.40
CA LYS A 487 19.75 -2.76 0.89
C LYS A 487 20.32 -2.36 -0.45
N LEU A 488 19.46 -1.96 -1.40
CA LEU A 488 19.87 -1.50 -2.72
C LEU A 488 20.82 -0.29 -2.65
N LEU A 489 20.41 0.76 -1.91
CA LEU A 489 21.20 1.99 -1.82
C LEU A 489 22.55 1.80 -1.13
N ASN A 490 22.61 0.97 -0.08
CA ASN A 490 23.89 0.63 0.55
C ASN A 490 24.80 -0.12 -0.42
N GLY A 491 24.26 -1.03 -1.25
CA GLY A 491 25.01 -1.71 -2.30
C GLY A 491 25.51 -0.76 -3.40
N ILE A 492 24.71 0.24 -3.79
CA ILE A 492 25.15 1.31 -4.70
C ILE A 492 26.29 2.13 -4.08
N LYS A 493 26.15 2.54 -2.81
CA LYS A 493 27.18 3.33 -2.10
C LYS A 493 28.50 2.57 -1.92
N SER A 494 28.42 1.26 -1.71
CA SER A 494 29.61 0.40 -1.58
C SER A 494 30.24 -0.01 -2.91
N GLY A 495 29.59 0.25 -4.05
CA GLY A 495 30.01 -0.21 -5.37
C GLY A 495 29.72 -1.69 -5.65
N GLU A 496 28.93 -2.36 -4.77
CA GLU A 496 28.46 -3.75 -4.99
C GLU A 496 27.44 -3.81 -6.14
N TYR A 497 26.61 -2.79 -6.25
CA TYR A 497 25.59 -2.65 -7.29
C TYR A 497 25.85 -1.40 -8.13
N GLU A 498 25.46 -1.49 -9.39
CA GLU A 498 25.56 -0.38 -10.33
C GLU A 498 24.23 -0.20 -11.07
N ALA A 499 23.71 1.02 -11.09
CA ALA A 499 22.54 1.39 -11.86
C ALA A 499 22.62 2.88 -12.25
N GLN A 500 22.01 3.25 -13.36
CA GLN A 500 21.86 4.65 -13.80
C GLN A 500 20.47 5.18 -13.45
N PHE A 501 19.45 4.30 -13.43
CA PHE A 501 18.10 4.65 -13.04
C PHE A 501 17.54 3.62 -12.05
N ILE A 502 16.88 4.11 -10.99
CA ILE A 502 16.38 3.28 -9.90
C ILE A 502 14.93 3.64 -9.62
N GLU A 503 14.03 2.64 -9.66
CA GLU A 503 12.68 2.77 -9.11
C GLU A 503 12.66 2.34 -7.65
N ILE A 504 12.10 3.18 -6.75
CA ILE A 504 11.83 2.79 -5.37
C ILE A 504 10.38 3.04 -5.01
N MET A 505 9.67 1.96 -4.63
CA MET A 505 8.35 2.00 -4.03
C MET A 505 8.43 1.74 -2.52
N ALA A 506 7.85 2.61 -1.68
CA ALA A 506 7.85 2.43 -0.22
C ALA A 506 7.09 1.17 0.24
N CYS A 507 6.08 0.76 -0.51
CA CYS A 507 5.28 -0.42 -0.18
C CYS A 507 5.79 -1.67 -0.92
N PRO A 508 5.89 -2.84 -0.24
CA PRO A 508 6.25 -4.10 -0.90
C PRO A 508 5.25 -4.44 -2.02
N GLY A 509 5.74 -4.62 -3.25
CA GLY A 509 4.91 -4.90 -4.43
C GLY A 509 4.35 -3.65 -5.13
N GLY A 510 4.58 -2.44 -4.60
CA GLY A 510 4.09 -1.19 -5.17
C GLY A 510 2.75 -0.71 -4.59
N CYS A 511 2.08 0.21 -5.29
CA CYS A 511 0.84 0.84 -4.84
C CYS A 511 -0.34 -0.14 -4.73
N VAL A 512 -0.32 -1.25 -5.46
CA VAL A 512 -1.30 -2.36 -5.31
C VAL A 512 -1.33 -2.95 -3.89
N ASN A 513 -0.30 -2.73 -3.09
CA ASN A 513 -0.21 -3.10 -1.68
C ASN A 513 -0.01 -1.87 -0.77
N GLY A 514 -0.53 -0.73 -1.17
CA GLY A 514 -0.44 0.52 -0.43
C GLY A 514 -1.16 0.50 0.91
N GLY A 515 -0.73 1.36 1.84
CA GLY A 515 -1.29 1.45 3.19
C GLY A 515 -2.76 1.89 3.25
N GLY A 516 -3.31 2.44 2.15
CA GLY A 516 -4.69 2.87 1.99
C GLY A 516 -5.61 1.83 1.32
N GLN A 517 -5.10 0.66 0.95
CA GLN A 517 -5.89 -0.39 0.28
C GLN A 517 -6.88 -1.09 1.22
N PRO A 518 -7.93 -1.73 0.67
CA PRO A 518 -8.93 -2.44 1.46
C PRO A 518 -8.32 -3.48 2.40
N TYR A 519 -8.96 -3.67 3.54
CA TYR A 519 -8.55 -4.66 4.51
C TYR A 519 -8.85 -6.07 4.01
N GLN A 520 -7.85 -6.93 4.08
CA GLN A 520 -8.02 -8.37 3.87
C GLN A 520 -7.71 -9.13 5.15
N PRO A 521 -8.49 -10.17 5.50
CA PRO A 521 -8.22 -11.00 6.68
C PRO A 521 -6.88 -11.73 6.56
N ALA A 522 -6.29 -12.09 7.70
CA ALA A 522 -5.04 -12.84 7.73
C ALA A 522 -5.13 -14.18 6.97
N ALA A 523 -6.27 -14.84 6.98
CA ALA A 523 -6.49 -16.07 6.21
C ALA A 523 -6.22 -15.87 4.71
N VAL A 524 -6.72 -14.77 4.13
CA VAL A 524 -6.46 -14.41 2.73
C VAL A 524 -5.01 -14.03 2.51
N LYS A 525 -4.45 -13.12 3.34
CA LYS A 525 -3.05 -12.66 3.23
C LYS A 525 -2.03 -13.79 3.34
N ASN A 526 -2.31 -14.81 4.15
CA ASN A 526 -1.43 -15.96 4.34
C ASN A 526 -1.57 -17.02 3.22
N SER A 527 -2.54 -16.88 2.30
CA SER A 527 -2.85 -17.86 1.25
C SER A 527 -2.69 -17.34 -0.15
N VAL A 528 -2.90 -16.03 -0.35
CA VAL A 528 -2.93 -15.38 -1.66
C VAL A 528 -1.87 -14.29 -1.69
N ASP A 529 -1.03 -14.29 -2.71
CA ASP A 529 -0.17 -13.12 -2.98
C ASP A 529 -1.01 -12.00 -3.60
N LEU A 530 -1.59 -11.18 -2.72
CA LEU A 530 -2.43 -10.05 -3.12
C LEU A 530 -1.69 -9.07 -4.04
N ARG A 531 -0.37 -8.98 -3.94
CA ARG A 531 0.45 -8.10 -4.78
C ARG A 531 0.41 -8.57 -6.22
N ALA A 532 0.63 -9.86 -6.43
CA ALA A 532 0.61 -10.47 -7.76
C ALA A 532 -0.79 -10.42 -8.39
N VAL A 533 -1.82 -10.78 -7.62
CA VAL A 533 -3.22 -10.82 -8.10
C VAL A 533 -3.70 -9.42 -8.52
N ARG A 534 -3.42 -8.41 -7.70
CA ARG A 534 -3.82 -7.03 -7.98
C ARG A 534 -2.99 -6.39 -9.10
N ALA A 535 -1.66 -6.67 -9.16
CA ALA A 535 -0.81 -6.19 -10.25
C ALA A 535 -1.22 -6.76 -11.60
N LYS A 536 -1.70 -8.02 -11.64
CA LYS A 536 -2.18 -8.65 -12.87
C LYS A 536 -3.30 -7.86 -13.53
N VAL A 537 -4.20 -7.22 -12.76
CA VAL A 537 -5.25 -6.35 -13.31
C VAL A 537 -4.65 -5.23 -14.13
N LEU A 538 -3.64 -4.54 -13.58
CA LEU A 538 -3.01 -3.40 -14.24
C LEU A 538 -2.24 -3.82 -15.50
N TYR A 539 -1.53 -4.95 -15.45
CA TYR A 539 -0.84 -5.47 -16.64
C TYR A 539 -1.81 -5.99 -17.72
N ASN A 540 -2.96 -6.55 -17.32
CA ASN A 540 -3.99 -6.95 -18.27
C ASN A 540 -4.64 -5.72 -18.92
N ASP A 541 -4.90 -4.67 -18.15
CA ASP A 541 -5.41 -3.40 -18.68
C ASP A 541 -4.41 -2.79 -19.67
N ASP A 542 -3.12 -2.65 -19.30
CA ASP A 542 -2.06 -2.20 -20.23
C ASP A 542 -2.04 -3.02 -21.53
N ALA A 543 -2.07 -4.34 -21.43
CA ALA A 543 -2.00 -5.22 -22.59
C ALA A 543 -3.22 -5.12 -23.51
N SER A 544 -4.38 -4.72 -22.99
CA SER A 544 -5.62 -4.56 -23.75
C SER A 544 -5.73 -3.22 -24.47
N ARG A 545 -4.85 -2.25 -24.16
CA ARG A 545 -4.91 -0.89 -24.72
C ARG A 545 -4.13 -0.78 -26.01
N ASP A 546 -4.67 -0.06 -26.99
CA ASP A 546 -3.95 0.33 -28.21
C ASP A 546 -2.85 1.34 -27.88
N LEU A 547 -3.13 2.28 -26.95
CA LEU A 547 -2.18 3.28 -26.49
C LEU A 547 -1.41 2.74 -25.28
N ARG A 548 -0.14 2.36 -25.47
CA ARG A 548 0.70 1.74 -24.44
C ARG A 548 1.93 2.56 -24.05
N LYS A 549 2.13 3.72 -24.66
CA LYS A 549 3.31 4.57 -24.46
C LYS A 549 2.92 5.98 -24.09
N SER A 550 3.58 6.55 -23.08
CA SER A 550 3.27 7.86 -22.51
C SER A 550 3.45 9.00 -23.54
N GLN A 551 4.50 8.94 -24.38
CA GLN A 551 4.77 9.95 -25.40
C GLN A 551 3.76 9.96 -26.55
N GLU A 552 2.96 8.93 -26.71
CA GLU A 552 1.92 8.89 -27.73
C GLU A 552 0.58 9.44 -27.22
N ASN A 553 0.46 9.72 -25.91
CA ASN A 553 -0.75 10.28 -25.32
C ASN A 553 -1.05 11.68 -25.85
N SER A 554 -2.21 11.81 -26.53
CA SER A 554 -2.64 13.08 -27.15
C SER A 554 -2.96 14.16 -26.10
N GLY A 555 -3.44 13.78 -24.92
CA GLY A 555 -3.69 14.71 -23.81
C GLY A 555 -2.40 15.33 -23.28
N VAL A 556 -1.35 14.51 -23.13
CA VAL A 556 -0.01 14.99 -22.73
C VAL A 556 0.57 15.91 -23.78
N LYS A 557 0.52 15.54 -25.07
CA LYS A 557 0.99 16.41 -26.16
C LYS A 557 0.28 17.75 -26.16
N LYS A 558 -1.03 17.74 -25.99
CA LYS A 558 -1.84 18.97 -25.93
C LYS A 558 -1.43 19.89 -24.76
N LEU A 559 -1.11 19.32 -23.59
CA LEU A 559 -0.61 20.09 -22.46
C LEU A 559 0.71 20.80 -22.77
N TYR A 560 1.63 20.11 -23.46
CA TYR A 560 2.88 20.75 -23.91
C TYR A 560 2.63 21.81 -24.99
N ASP A 561 1.87 21.51 -25.99
CA ASP A 561 1.59 22.43 -27.11
C ASP A 561 0.88 23.71 -26.67
N GLU A 562 -0.08 23.61 -25.74
CA GLU A 562 -0.92 24.74 -25.33
C GLU A 562 -0.39 25.50 -24.10
N PHE A 563 0.44 24.89 -23.23
CA PHE A 563 0.77 25.49 -21.95
C PHE A 563 2.20 25.28 -21.45
N LEU A 564 2.71 24.05 -21.48
CA LEU A 564 4.00 23.70 -20.87
C LEU A 564 5.20 23.99 -21.79
N GLY A 565 4.98 24.06 -23.10
CA GLY A 565 6.04 24.22 -24.11
C GLY A 565 6.65 22.88 -24.51
N ALA A 566 7.82 22.55 -24.02
CA ALA A 566 8.50 21.29 -24.26
C ALA A 566 8.83 20.57 -22.96
N PRO A 567 9.02 19.25 -22.96
CA PRO A 567 9.54 18.53 -21.80
C PRO A 567 10.84 19.15 -21.29
N GLY A 568 10.95 19.37 -19.97
CA GLY A 568 12.09 20.05 -19.35
C GLY A 568 12.17 21.55 -19.62
N SER A 569 11.15 22.19 -20.21
CA SER A 569 11.12 23.63 -20.41
C SER A 569 11.05 24.40 -19.07
N HIS A 570 11.35 25.68 -19.08
CA HIS A 570 11.23 26.55 -17.91
C HIS A 570 9.81 26.49 -17.31
N LYS A 571 8.77 26.52 -18.15
CA LYS A 571 7.37 26.44 -17.72
C LYS A 571 7.03 25.07 -17.13
N ALA A 572 7.51 23.99 -17.71
CA ALA A 572 7.37 22.66 -17.16
C ALA A 572 8.03 22.55 -15.77
N HIS A 573 9.22 23.11 -15.60
CA HIS A 573 9.90 23.17 -14.30
C HIS A 573 9.11 23.96 -13.24
N GLU A 574 8.55 25.11 -13.58
CA GLU A 574 7.72 25.89 -12.65
C GLU A 574 6.49 25.11 -12.16
N VAL A 575 5.84 24.36 -13.03
CA VAL A 575 4.55 23.72 -12.76
C VAL A 575 4.71 22.30 -12.24
N LEU A 576 5.63 21.52 -12.81
CA LEU A 576 5.70 20.06 -12.65
C LEU A 576 6.86 19.57 -11.77
N HIS A 577 7.78 20.47 -11.35
CA HIS A 577 8.93 20.06 -10.56
C HIS A 577 8.86 20.55 -9.11
N THR A 578 9.65 19.93 -8.24
CA THR A 578 9.69 20.21 -6.80
C THR A 578 11.12 20.04 -6.27
N SER A 579 11.30 20.27 -4.99
CA SER A 579 12.58 20.08 -4.29
C SER A 579 12.40 19.26 -3.01
N TYR A 580 13.51 18.81 -2.46
CA TYR A 580 13.54 17.93 -1.29
C TYR A 580 14.31 18.60 -0.15
N ILE A 581 13.99 18.18 1.09
CA ILE A 581 14.62 18.70 2.31
C ILE A 581 15.39 17.59 3.01
N LYS A 582 16.57 17.92 3.53
CA LYS A 582 17.33 17.00 4.38
C LYS A 582 16.72 17.04 5.79
N ARG A 583 16.09 15.93 6.22
CA ARG A 583 15.54 15.77 7.58
C ARG A 583 16.58 15.06 8.43
N GLY A 584 16.78 15.47 9.65
CA GLY A 584 17.57 14.69 10.61
C GLY A 584 16.84 13.42 11.07
N MET A 585 17.57 12.53 11.79
CA MET A 585 16.99 11.41 12.52
C MET A 585 16.38 11.83 13.85
#